data_20ea83c4e5941e7ac8c5ab903b989182
#
_entry.id   20ea83c4e5941e7ac8c5ab903b989182
#
_cell.length_a   1.000
_cell.length_b   1.000
_cell.length_c   1.000
_cell.angle_alpha   90.00
_cell.angle_beta   90.00
_cell.angle_gamma   90.00
#
_symmetry.space_group_name_H-M   'P 1'
#
loop_
_entity.id
_entity.type
_entity.pdbx_description
1 polymer ?
#
loop_
_entity_poly.entity_id
_entity_poly.type
_entity_poly.pdbx_seq_one_letter_code
_entity_poly.pdbx_strand_id
1 'polypeptide(L)'
;MPKAVDHNERREALLAAVWRVIARDGLERATVRTIAEETGWSTGVLAHYFTDKEDILVSALRLSHTRIVGRWEEKLEGLKGLAALRELVLDNLPLDDERELETRLQLVYWDRAVASKEVRGAVWRHGPTLLARLEKLVAEAQELGEISSGEASEDVAERLWALIDGYSLRALLEPKRVTRSRLAALIEQEFERMTIATEVGSNVEHV
;
A
#
# COMPACT_ATOMS: atom_id res chain seq x y z
N MET A 1 -37.48 -17.15 10.79
CA MET A 1 -36.34 -16.54 11.50
C MET A 1 -35.60 -15.62 10.51
N PRO A 2 -35.51 -14.31 10.74
CA PRO A 2 -34.68 -13.47 9.90
C PRO A 2 -33.23 -13.95 10.09
N LYS A 3 -32.55 -14.33 8.98
CA LYS A 3 -31.13 -14.55 8.94
C LYS A 3 -30.47 -13.35 9.61
N ALA A 4 -29.60 -13.60 10.58
CA ALA A 4 -28.60 -12.62 10.99
C ALA A 4 -27.83 -12.28 9.70
N VAL A 5 -28.30 -11.26 9.00
CA VAL A 5 -27.62 -10.71 7.84
C VAL A 5 -26.30 -10.23 8.39
N ASP A 6 -25.27 -10.86 7.91
CA ASP A 6 -23.94 -10.77 8.44
C ASP A 6 -23.55 -9.30 8.55
N HIS A 7 -23.35 -8.83 9.78
CA HIS A 7 -22.88 -7.45 10.04
C HIS A 7 -21.58 -7.17 9.27
N ASN A 8 -20.81 -8.21 8.97
CA ASN A 8 -19.58 -8.12 8.19
C ASN A 8 -19.87 -7.89 6.71
N GLU A 9 -20.80 -8.63 6.08
CA GLU A 9 -21.16 -8.41 4.66
C GLU A 9 -21.69 -6.99 4.44
N ARG A 10 -22.52 -6.49 5.35
CA ARG A 10 -23.02 -5.10 5.29
C ARG A 10 -21.90 -4.08 5.46
N ARG A 11 -20.97 -4.34 6.36
CA ARG A 11 -19.84 -3.46 6.59
C ARG A 11 -18.92 -3.42 5.36
N GLU A 12 -18.65 -4.57 4.75
CA GLU A 12 -17.86 -4.66 3.51
C GLU A 12 -18.52 -3.92 2.35
N ALA A 13 -19.84 -4.12 2.14
CA ALA A 13 -20.58 -3.40 1.12
C ALA A 13 -20.54 -1.88 1.33
N LEU A 14 -20.61 -1.44 2.59
CA LEU A 14 -20.54 -0.06 2.97
C LEU A 14 -19.14 0.53 2.72
N LEU A 15 -18.10 -0.19 3.11
CA LEU A 15 -16.72 0.22 2.86
C LEU A 15 -16.38 0.25 1.36
N ALA A 16 -16.94 -0.69 0.56
CA ALA A 16 -16.82 -0.65 -0.90
C ALA A 16 -17.50 0.60 -1.50
N ALA A 17 -18.63 1.04 -0.92
CA ALA A 17 -19.27 2.29 -1.34
C ALA A 17 -18.44 3.53 -0.94
N VAL A 18 -17.87 3.53 0.26
CA VAL A 18 -16.91 4.57 0.70
C VAL A 18 -15.77 4.70 -0.30
N TRP A 19 -15.20 3.56 -0.73
CA TRP A 19 -14.14 3.51 -1.72
C TRP A 19 -14.57 4.12 -3.06
N ARG A 20 -15.75 3.76 -3.57
CA ARG A 20 -16.26 4.34 -4.83
C ARG A 20 -16.45 5.85 -4.73
N VAL A 21 -17.00 6.34 -3.62
CA VAL A 21 -17.18 7.78 -3.39
C VAL A 21 -15.83 8.49 -3.34
N ILE A 22 -14.86 7.95 -2.59
CA ILE A 22 -13.52 8.54 -2.50
C ILE A 22 -12.81 8.53 -3.86
N ALA A 23 -12.93 7.44 -4.64
CA ALA A 23 -12.34 7.32 -5.97
C ALA A 23 -12.89 8.36 -6.94
N ARG A 24 -14.21 8.55 -6.94
CA ARG A 24 -14.90 9.44 -7.87
C ARG A 24 -14.81 10.92 -7.46
N ASP A 25 -15.06 11.21 -6.20
CA ASP A 25 -15.33 12.56 -5.70
C ASP A 25 -14.22 13.12 -4.78
N GLY A 26 -13.27 12.26 -4.37
CA GLY A 26 -12.25 12.57 -3.38
C GLY A 26 -12.73 12.45 -1.94
N LEU A 27 -11.78 12.36 -0.99
CA LEU A 27 -12.10 12.17 0.43
C LEU A 27 -12.93 13.32 1.01
N GLU A 28 -12.70 14.56 0.55
CA GLU A 28 -13.42 15.72 1.09
C GLU A 28 -14.94 15.60 0.88
N ARG A 29 -15.36 14.89 -0.16
CA ARG A 29 -16.77 14.62 -0.45
C ARG A 29 -17.29 13.31 0.15
N ALA A 30 -16.43 12.47 0.72
CA ALA A 30 -16.84 11.25 1.42
C ALA A 30 -17.46 11.61 2.78
N THR A 31 -18.74 11.94 2.74
CA THR A 31 -19.56 12.27 3.92
C THR A 31 -20.59 11.15 4.14
N VAL A 32 -21.14 11.05 5.36
CA VAL A 32 -22.24 10.11 5.66
C VAL A 32 -23.39 10.27 4.65
N ARG A 33 -23.68 11.51 4.23
CA ARG A 33 -24.74 11.78 3.25
C ARG A 33 -24.41 11.22 1.86
N THR A 34 -23.22 11.50 1.32
CA THR A 34 -22.81 11.01 -0.01
C THR A 34 -22.67 9.49 -0.04
N ILE A 35 -22.25 8.89 1.07
CA ILE A 35 -22.19 7.43 1.21
C ILE A 35 -23.61 6.84 1.29
N ALA A 36 -24.54 7.52 1.97
CA ALA A 36 -25.96 7.13 2.00
C ALA A 36 -26.59 7.14 0.61
N GLU A 37 -26.32 8.18 -0.17
CA GLU A 37 -26.77 8.31 -1.56
C GLU A 37 -26.19 7.19 -2.44
N GLU A 38 -24.90 6.86 -2.30
CA GLU A 38 -24.20 5.81 -3.03
C GLU A 38 -24.73 4.39 -2.69
N THR A 39 -25.07 4.14 -1.42
CA THR A 39 -25.52 2.83 -0.95
C THR A 39 -27.02 2.63 -1.06
N GLY A 40 -27.80 3.71 -1.19
CA GLY A 40 -29.25 3.71 -1.02
C GLY A 40 -29.71 3.50 0.44
N TRP A 41 -28.80 3.62 1.42
CA TRP A 41 -29.13 3.46 2.83
C TRP A 41 -29.47 4.80 3.45
N SER A 42 -30.24 4.76 4.55
CA SER A 42 -30.52 6.00 5.29
C SER A 42 -29.29 6.47 6.07
N THR A 43 -29.16 7.79 6.25
CA THR A 43 -28.11 8.39 7.09
C THR A 43 -28.16 7.86 8.52
N GLY A 44 -29.35 7.52 9.03
CA GLY A 44 -29.52 6.92 10.35
C GLY A 44 -28.89 5.53 10.46
N VAL A 45 -28.95 4.72 9.40
CA VAL A 45 -28.25 3.42 9.35
C VAL A 45 -26.75 3.63 9.34
N LEU A 46 -26.25 4.60 8.57
CA LEU A 46 -24.81 4.88 8.47
C LEU A 46 -24.22 5.45 9.76
N ALA A 47 -24.99 6.23 10.53
CA ALA A 47 -24.59 6.73 11.84
C ALA A 47 -24.32 5.63 12.87
N HIS A 48 -24.78 4.41 12.65
CA HIS A 48 -24.41 3.24 13.47
C HIS A 48 -23.05 2.64 13.09
N TYR A 49 -22.55 2.93 11.89
CA TYR A 49 -21.27 2.40 11.38
C TYR A 49 -20.14 3.41 11.48
N PHE A 50 -20.45 4.70 11.34
CA PHE A 50 -19.45 5.78 11.35
C PHE A 50 -19.88 6.90 12.29
N THR A 51 -19.02 7.25 13.21
CA THR A 51 -19.25 8.36 14.16
C THR A 51 -19.02 9.73 13.50
N ASP A 52 -18.04 9.81 12.61
CA ASP A 52 -17.62 11.03 11.93
C ASP A 52 -16.84 10.74 10.64
N LYS A 53 -16.34 11.80 10.01
CA LYS A 53 -15.55 11.71 8.77
C LYS A 53 -14.21 10.99 8.97
N GLU A 54 -13.62 11.12 10.16
CA GLU A 54 -12.36 10.50 10.51
C GLU A 54 -12.50 8.97 10.63
N ASP A 55 -13.60 8.52 11.23
CA ASP A 55 -13.94 7.08 11.31
C ASP A 55 -14.16 6.48 9.91
N ILE A 56 -14.78 7.23 9.00
CA ILE A 56 -14.90 6.83 7.59
C ILE A 56 -13.52 6.62 6.95
N LEU A 57 -12.61 7.59 7.13
CA LEU A 57 -11.25 7.52 6.61
C LEU A 57 -10.48 6.31 7.18
N VAL A 58 -10.46 6.17 8.50
CA VAL A 58 -9.76 5.06 9.18
C VAL A 58 -10.33 3.71 8.73
N SER A 59 -11.64 3.61 8.56
CA SER A 59 -12.30 2.39 8.09
C SER A 59 -11.94 2.07 6.64
N ALA A 60 -11.88 3.08 5.75
CA ALA A 60 -11.44 2.92 4.37
C ALA A 60 -9.97 2.47 4.28
N LEU A 61 -9.09 3.05 5.11
CA LEU A 61 -7.68 2.66 5.18
C LEU A 61 -7.49 1.22 5.67
N ARG A 62 -8.25 0.79 6.68
CA ARG A 62 -8.21 -0.60 7.16
C ARG A 62 -8.63 -1.58 6.08
N LEU A 63 -9.68 -1.25 5.32
CA LEU A 63 -10.11 -2.09 4.20
C LEU A 63 -9.03 -2.14 3.12
N SER A 64 -8.46 -0.98 2.75
CA SER A 64 -7.34 -0.90 1.83
C SER A 64 -6.20 -1.82 2.24
N HIS A 65 -5.75 -1.69 3.49
CA HIS A 65 -4.68 -2.51 4.03
C HIS A 65 -4.99 -4.02 3.97
N THR A 66 -6.22 -4.43 4.32
CA THR A 66 -6.62 -5.83 4.23
C THR A 66 -6.55 -6.35 2.80
N ARG A 67 -6.99 -5.56 1.82
CA ARG A 67 -6.94 -5.92 0.39
C ARG A 67 -5.50 -6.01 -0.11
N ILE A 68 -4.66 -5.05 0.23
CA ILE A 68 -3.25 -5.03 -0.12
C ILE A 68 -2.55 -6.28 0.41
N VAL A 69 -2.72 -6.60 1.69
CA VAL A 69 -2.10 -7.80 2.30
C VAL A 69 -2.60 -9.09 1.65
N GLY A 70 -3.91 -9.22 1.40
CA GLY A 70 -4.46 -10.38 0.70
C GLY A 70 -3.89 -10.54 -0.71
N ARG A 71 -3.75 -9.43 -1.46
CA ARG A 71 -3.15 -9.42 -2.79
C ARG A 71 -1.67 -9.83 -2.76
N TRP A 72 -0.91 -9.43 -1.73
CA TRP A 72 0.48 -9.89 -1.56
C TRP A 72 0.54 -11.40 -1.32
N GLU A 73 -0.34 -11.95 -0.50
CA GLU A 73 -0.37 -13.39 -0.24
C GLU A 73 -0.60 -14.18 -1.52
N GLU A 74 -1.53 -13.74 -2.37
CA GLU A 74 -1.80 -14.35 -3.68
C GLU A 74 -0.63 -14.20 -4.66
N LYS A 75 -0.09 -13.00 -4.80
CA LYS A 75 0.95 -12.70 -5.79
C LYS A 75 2.34 -13.25 -5.43
N LEU A 76 2.63 -13.37 -4.14
CA LEU A 76 3.91 -13.88 -3.67
C LEU A 76 3.89 -15.41 -3.49
N GLU A 77 2.76 -16.08 -3.71
CA GLU A 77 2.68 -17.53 -3.59
C GLU A 77 3.70 -18.21 -4.53
N GLY A 78 4.56 -19.02 -3.96
CA GLY A 78 5.61 -19.75 -4.69
C GLY A 78 6.83 -18.91 -5.11
N LEU A 79 6.81 -17.59 -4.91
CA LEU A 79 7.96 -16.71 -5.16
C LEU A 79 8.87 -16.62 -3.94
N LYS A 80 10.17 -16.40 -4.19
CA LYS A 80 11.21 -16.22 -3.16
C LYS A 80 12.21 -15.15 -3.57
N GLY A 81 12.98 -14.68 -2.59
CA GLY A 81 14.12 -13.79 -2.81
C GLY A 81 13.81 -12.59 -3.66
N LEU A 82 14.64 -12.32 -4.65
CA LEU A 82 14.53 -11.14 -5.52
C LEU A 82 13.23 -11.11 -6.34
N ALA A 83 12.74 -12.27 -6.78
CA ALA A 83 11.49 -12.33 -7.54
C ALA A 83 10.28 -11.92 -6.69
N ALA A 84 10.20 -12.39 -5.46
CA ALA A 84 9.16 -11.99 -4.51
C ALA A 84 9.29 -10.52 -4.09
N LEU A 85 10.52 -10.06 -3.85
CA LEU A 85 10.81 -8.66 -3.50
C LEU A 85 10.36 -7.71 -4.60
N ARG A 86 10.67 -8.03 -5.85
CA ARG A 86 10.28 -7.26 -7.03
C ARG A 86 8.76 -7.16 -7.16
N GLU A 87 8.06 -8.29 -7.05
CA GLU A 87 6.59 -8.30 -7.13
C GLU A 87 5.96 -7.48 -6.00
N LEU A 88 6.47 -7.60 -4.76
CA LEU A 88 6.01 -6.81 -3.62
C LEU A 88 6.19 -5.31 -3.86
N VAL A 89 7.35 -4.87 -4.33
CA VAL A 89 7.63 -3.46 -4.62
C VAL A 89 6.70 -2.93 -5.71
N LEU A 90 6.56 -3.66 -6.83
CA LEU A 90 5.67 -3.26 -7.93
C LEU A 90 4.20 -3.22 -7.52
N ASP A 91 3.77 -4.10 -6.61
CA ASP A 91 2.40 -4.10 -6.13
C ASP A 91 2.06 -2.89 -5.23
N ASN A 92 3.06 -2.28 -4.62
CA ASN A 92 2.88 -1.09 -3.78
C ASN A 92 3.02 0.24 -4.54
N LEU A 93 3.08 0.21 -5.87
CA LEU A 93 3.16 1.40 -6.71
C LEU A 93 1.83 1.65 -7.45
N PRO A 94 1.45 2.90 -7.76
CA PRO A 94 0.22 3.26 -8.45
C PRO A 94 0.26 2.90 -9.95
N LEU A 95 0.37 1.61 -10.27
CA LEU A 95 0.51 1.10 -11.63
C LEU A 95 -0.83 0.81 -12.32
N ASP A 96 -1.94 0.88 -11.60
CA ASP A 96 -3.32 0.82 -12.10
C ASP A 96 -4.23 1.73 -11.27
N ASP A 97 -5.52 1.75 -11.62
CA ASP A 97 -6.50 2.66 -11.01
C ASP A 97 -6.79 2.29 -9.54
N GLU A 98 -6.77 1.01 -9.20
CA GLU A 98 -6.97 0.55 -7.82
C GLU A 98 -5.81 0.97 -6.93
N ARG A 99 -4.57 0.69 -7.34
CA ARG A 99 -3.36 1.06 -6.61
C ARG A 99 -3.15 2.57 -6.57
N GLU A 100 -3.56 3.30 -7.61
CA GLU A 100 -3.58 4.76 -7.58
C GLU A 100 -4.53 5.29 -6.51
N LEU A 101 -5.72 4.69 -6.35
CA LEU A 101 -6.66 5.05 -5.30
C LEU A 101 -6.12 4.71 -3.91
N GLU A 102 -5.49 3.55 -3.73
CA GLU A 102 -4.81 3.18 -2.49
C GLU A 102 -3.75 4.21 -2.10
N THR A 103 -2.94 4.64 -3.07
CA THR A 103 -1.92 5.70 -2.87
C THR A 103 -2.56 7.03 -2.48
N ARG A 104 -3.67 7.44 -3.11
CA ARG A 104 -4.41 8.67 -2.74
C ARG A 104 -4.91 8.60 -1.30
N LEU A 105 -5.46 7.48 -0.87
CA LEU A 105 -5.90 7.27 0.52
C LEU A 105 -4.73 7.35 1.49
N GLN A 106 -3.59 6.74 1.14
CA GLN A 106 -2.37 6.79 1.94
C GLN A 106 -1.88 8.23 2.15
N LEU A 107 -1.87 9.05 1.10
CA LEU A 107 -1.46 10.46 1.20
C LEU A 107 -2.39 11.28 2.11
N VAL A 108 -3.69 11.08 1.99
CA VAL A 108 -4.66 11.75 2.88
C VAL A 108 -4.44 11.33 4.33
N TYR A 109 -4.15 10.05 4.54
CA TYR A 109 -3.82 9.56 5.87
C TYR A 109 -2.54 10.20 6.41
N TRP A 110 -1.47 10.31 5.62
CA TRP A 110 -0.23 10.95 6.08
C TRP A 110 -0.44 12.39 6.51
N ASP A 111 -1.20 13.17 5.73
CA ASP A 111 -1.57 14.54 6.10
C ASP A 111 -2.19 14.57 7.51
N ARG A 112 -3.16 13.71 7.77
CA ARG A 112 -3.82 13.61 9.09
C ARG A 112 -2.90 13.07 10.18
N ALA A 113 -2.08 12.06 9.89
CA ALA A 113 -1.16 11.45 10.85
C ALA A 113 -0.01 12.38 11.27
N VAL A 114 0.39 13.31 10.41
CA VAL A 114 1.35 14.37 10.76
C VAL A 114 0.72 15.33 11.77
N ALA A 115 -0.55 15.66 11.57
CA ALA A 115 -1.27 16.64 12.42
C ALA A 115 -1.81 16.03 13.73
N SER A 116 -2.17 14.73 13.78
CA SER A 116 -2.80 14.07 14.93
C SER A 116 -2.05 12.82 15.38
N LYS A 117 -1.69 12.77 16.67
CA LYS A 117 -1.07 11.57 17.28
C LYS A 117 -2.04 10.40 17.37
N GLU A 118 -3.32 10.67 17.56
CA GLU A 118 -4.40 9.68 17.65
C GLU A 118 -4.56 8.95 16.32
N VAL A 119 -4.64 9.69 15.22
CA VAL A 119 -4.72 9.13 13.85
C VAL A 119 -3.48 8.31 13.55
N ARG A 120 -2.29 8.86 13.85
CA ARG A 120 -1.03 8.15 13.68
C ARG A 120 -1.02 6.82 14.43
N GLY A 121 -1.42 6.81 15.70
CA GLY A 121 -1.49 5.61 16.53
C GLY A 121 -2.54 4.60 16.08
N ALA A 122 -3.62 5.03 15.41
CA ALA A 122 -4.67 4.12 14.96
C ALA A 122 -4.22 3.22 13.79
N VAL A 123 -3.36 3.71 12.91
CA VAL A 123 -2.88 2.97 11.73
C VAL A 123 -1.55 2.27 11.99
N TRP A 124 -0.64 2.86 12.77
CA TRP A 124 0.63 2.21 13.13
C TRP A 124 0.45 0.91 13.92
N ARG A 125 -0.68 0.69 14.54
CA ARG A 125 -0.99 -0.62 15.14
C ARG A 125 -1.11 -1.76 14.11
N HIS A 126 -1.21 -1.42 12.82
CA HIS A 126 -1.31 -2.38 11.70
C HIS A 126 -0.21 -2.14 10.65
N GLY A 127 0.70 -1.19 10.89
CA GLY A 127 1.52 -0.57 9.87
C GLY A 127 2.94 -1.06 9.60
N PRO A 128 3.59 -1.96 10.38
CA PRO A 128 4.93 -2.39 10.00
C PRO A 128 4.94 -3.51 8.95
N THR A 129 3.79 -3.85 8.37
CA THR A 129 3.67 -5.06 7.54
C THR A 129 4.49 -4.96 6.24
N LEU A 130 4.55 -3.79 5.57
CA LEU A 130 5.34 -3.64 4.35
C LEU A 130 6.84 -3.66 4.64
N LEU A 131 7.31 -2.87 5.61
CA LEU A 131 8.73 -2.84 5.98
C LEU A 131 9.22 -4.22 6.39
N ALA A 132 8.53 -4.89 7.29
CA ALA A 132 8.88 -6.24 7.74
C ALA A 132 8.89 -7.27 6.60
N ARG A 133 7.98 -7.13 5.61
CA ARG A 133 7.98 -7.95 4.40
C ARG A 133 9.18 -7.66 3.52
N LEU A 134 9.51 -6.38 3.30
CA LEU A 134 10.68 -5.96 2.55
C LEU A 134 11.95 -6.48 3.20
N GLU A 135 12.14 -6.26 4.51
CA GLU A 135 13.29 -6.76 5.28
C GLU A 135 13.49 -8.27 5.10
N LYS A 136 12.40 -9.03 5.29
CA LYS A 136 12.43 -10.48 5.12
C LYS A 136 12.85 -10.90 3.71
N LEU A 137 12.27 -10.30 2.66
CA LEU A 137 12.54 -10.67 1.28
C LEU A 137 13.93 -10.18 0.81
N VAL A 138 14.40 -9.04 1.32
CA VAL A 138 15.78 -8.58 1.10
C VAL A 138 16.76 -9.58 1.72
N ALA A 139 16.57 -9.97 2.99
CA ALA A 139 17.43 -10.95 3.65
C ALA A 139 17.45 -12.29 2.88
N GLU A 140 16.27 -12.77 2.45
CA GLU A 140 16.18 -14.00 1.64
C GLU A 140 16.92 -13.87 0.31
N ALA A 141 16.82 -12.73 -0.41
CA ALA A 141 17.55 -12.50 -1.65
C ALA A 141 19.07 -12.43 -1.43
N GLN A 142 19.53 -11.87 -0.30
CA GLN A 142 20.93 -11.87 0.12
C GLN A 142 21.44 -13.29 0.42
N GLU A 143 20.67 -14.08 1.16
CA GLU A 143 21.00 -15.49 1.47
C GLU A 143 21.10 -16.35 0.20
N LEU A 144 20.26 -16.07 -0.80
CA LEU A 144 20.29 -16.73 -2.11
C LEU A 144 21.41 -16.23 -3.03
N GLY A 145 22.15 -15.17 -2.64
CA GLY A 145 23.19 -14.55 -3.44
C GLY A 145 22.68 -13.78 -4.66
N GLU A 146 21.40 -13.43 -4.69
CA GLU A 146 20.78 -12.70 -5.80
C GLU A 146 21.05 -11.18 -5.73
N ILE A 147 21.32 -10.64 -4.54
CA ILE A 147 21.76 -9.26 -4.28
C ILE A 147 22.91 -9.25 -3.30
N SER A 148 23.65 -8.13 -3.26
CA SER A 148 24.80 -7.99 -2.35
C SER A 148 24.40 -8.06 -0.89
N SER A 149 25.17 -8.80 -0.08
CA SER A 149 25.07 -8.84 1.39
C SER A 149 25.97 -7.80 2.09
N GLY A 150 26.55 -6.88 1.35
CA GLY A 150 27.45 -5.85 1.89
C GLY A 150 26.72 -4.72 2.65
N GLU A 151 25.39 -4.70 2.62
CA GLU A 151 24.55 -3.73 3.31
C GLU A 151 23.49 -4.50 4.14
N ALA A 152 23.11 -3.97 5.30
CA ALA A 152 22.11 -4.59 6.15
C ALA A 152 20.73 -4.64 5.44
N SER A 153 20.01 -5.76 5.59
CA SER A 153 18.69 -5.95 4.95
C SER A 153 17.68 -4.88 5.36
N GLU A 154 17.76 -4.40 6.58
CA GLU A 154 16.93 -3.33 7.12
C GLU A 154 17.16 -2.00 6.39
N ASP A 155 18.41 -1.64 6.11
CA ASP A 155 18.76 -0.39 5.41
C ASP A 155 18.32 -0.43 3.93
N VAL A 156 18.46 -1.59 3.29
CA VAL A 156 17.97 -1.83 1.93
C VAL A 156 16.44 -1.72 1.88
N ALA A 157 15.75 -2.32 2.84
CA ALA A 157 14.29 -2.29 2.94
C ALA A 157 13.74 -0.87 3.17
N GLU A 158 14.35 -0.10 4.08
CA GLU A 158 14.00 1.30 4.33
C GLU A 158 14.18 2.15 3.07
N ARG A 159 15.27 1.95 2.33
CA ARG A 159 15.51 2.64 1.06
C ARG A 159 14.46 2.28 0.01
N LEU A 160 14.11 1.01 -0.15
CA LEU A 160 13.05 0.57 -1.06
C LEU A 160 11.69 1.17 -0.68
N TRP A 161 11.36 1.21 0.61
CA TRP A 161 10.13 1.84 1.08
C TRP A 161 10.11 3.34 0.77
N ALA A 162 11.20 4.06 1.05
CA ALA A 162 11.31 5.47 0.70
C ALA A 162 11.18 5.73 -0.82
N LEU A 163 11.68 4.82 -1.66
CA LEU A 163 11.49 4.89 -3.12
C LEU A 163 10.04 4.66 -3.52
N ILE A 164 9.35 3.67 -2.94
CA ILE A 164 7.92 3.42 -3.16
C ILE A 164 7.13 4.70 -2.84
N ASP A 165 7.32 5.27 -1.65
CA ASP A 165 6.61 6.46 -1.19
C ASP A 165 6.90 7.68 -2.08
N GLY A 166 8.16 7.94 -2.36
CA GLY A 166 8.59 9.07 -3.18
C GLY A 166 8.09 9.00 -4.62
N TYR A 167 8.19 7.84 -5.25
CA TYR A 167 7.69 7.64 -6.62
C TYR A 167 6.17 7.65 -6.69
N SER A 168 5.48 7.07 -5.71
CA SER A 168 4.02 7.08 -5.62
C SER A 168 3.48 8.51 -5.51
N LEU A 169 4.06 9.32 -4.63
CA LEU A 169 3.71 10.73 -4.52
C LEU A 169 3.92 11.48 -5.83
N ARG A 170 5.08 11.28 -6.47
CA ARG A 170 5.40 11.96 -7.73
C ARG A 170 4.51 11.53 -8.90
N ALA A 171 4.12 10.26 -8.96
CA ALA A 171 3.19 9.78 -9.98
C ALA A 171 1.83 10.50 -9.90
N LEU A 172 1.35 10.79 -8.67
CA LEU A 172 0.11 11.54 -8.48
C LEU A 172 0.24 13.05 -8.75
N LEU A 173 1.39 13.65 -8.41
CA LEU A 173 1.61 15.09 -8.60
C LEU A 173 2.00 15.45 -10.03
N GLU A 174 2.73 14.57 -10.71
CA GLU A 174 3.29 14.81 -12.05
C GLU A 174 2.91 13.67 -13.03
N PRO A 175 1.61 13.33 -13.24
CA PRO A 175 1.20 12.12 -13.96
C PRO A 175 1.64 12.11 -15.43
N LYS A 176 1.89 13.28 -16.03
CA LYS A 176 2.43 13.40 -17.40
C LYS A 176 3.94 13.07 -17.47
N ARG A 177 4.68 13.26 -16.39
CA ARG A 177 6.12 13.02 -16.29
C ARG A 177 6.44 11.65 -15.73
N VAL A 178 5.69 11.21 -14.72
CA VAL A 178 5.84 9.92 -14.05
C VAL A 178 4.64 9.06 -14.42
N THR A 179 4.63 8.59 -15.66
CA THR A 179 3.62 7.64 -16.15
C THR A 179 3.80 6.26 -15.51
N ARG A 180 2.76 5.44 -15.52
CA ARG A 180 2.81 4.05 -14.99
C ARG A 180 3.97 3.24 -15.59
N SER A 181 4.18 3.33 -16.90
CA SER A 181 5.29 2.66 -17.58
C SER A 181 6.66 3.21 -17.16
N ARG A 182 6.77 4.54 -17.01
CA ARG A 182 8.01 5.17 -16.53
C ARG A 182 8.32 4.78 -15.10
N LEU A 183 7.30 4.71 -14.24
CA LEU A 183 7.43 4.31 -12.85
C LEU A 183 7.93 2.87 -12.73
N ALA A 184 7.32 1.93 -13.46
CA ALA A 184 7.78 0.55 -13.50
C ALA A 184 9.23 0.46 -13.98
N ALA A 185 9.61 1.17 -15.05
CA ALA A 185 10.98 1.18 -15.58
C ALA A 185 12.01 1.74 -14.59
N LEU A 186 11.65 2.74 -13.77
CA LEU A 186 12.54 3.29 -12.74
C LEU A 186 12.83 2.27 -11.64
N ILE A 187 11.84 1.50 -11.24
CA ILE A 187 12.01 0.44 -10.24
C ILE A 187 12.82 -0.73 -10.81
N GLU A 188 12.59 -1.11 -12.07
CA GLU A 188 13.41 -2.14 -12.71
C GLU A 188 14.90 -1.76 -12.75
N GLN A 189 15.22 -0.52 -13.07
CA GLN A 189 16.59 -0.01 -13.02
C GLN A 189 17.21 -0.08 -11.62
N GLU A 190 16.42 0.07 -10.57
CA GLU A 190 16.91 -0.07 -9.20
C GLU A 190 17.24 -1.54 -8.88
N PHE A 191 16.40 -2.47 -9.28
CA PHE A 191 16.68 -3.91 -9.15
C PHE A 191 17.90 -4.33 -9.94
N GLU A 192 18.07 -3.84 -11.18
CA GLU A 192 19.28 -4.08 -11.98
C GLU A 192 20.56 -3.62 -11.27
N ARG A 193 20.53 -2.44 -10.61
CA ARG A 193 21.69 -1.94 -9.84
C ARG A 193 22.01 -2.83 -8.63
N MET A 194 20.99 -3.34 -7.95
CA MET A 194 21.18 -4.24 -6.81
C MET A 194 21.85 -5.56 -7.22
N THR A 195 21.52 -6.09 -8.40
CA THR A 195 22.13 -7.33 -8.96
C THR A 195 23.54 -7.11 -9.47
N ILE A 196 23.83 -6.03 -10.20
CA ILE A 196 25.18 -5.71 -10.73
C ILE A 196 26.19 -5.54 -9.59
N ALA A 197 25.77 -4.94 -8.46
CA ALA A 197 26.63 -4.78 -7.29
C ALA A 197 27.15 -6.11 -6.73
N THR A 198 26.39 -7.20 -6.90
CA THR A 198 26.79 -8.57 -6.50
C THR A 198 27.91 -9.11 -7.36
N GLU A 199 27.86 -8.92 -8.68
CA GLU A 199 28.87 -9.41 -9.63
C GLU A 199 30.26 -8.74 -9.42
N VAL A 200 30.28 -7.46 -9.06
CA VAL A 200 31.52 -6.71 -8.80
C VAL A 200 32.15 -7.14 -7.46
N GLY A 201 31.34 -7.43 -6.44
CA GLY A 201 31.81 -7.86 -5.12
C GLY A 201 32.47 -9.26 -5.16
N SER A 202 31.93 -10.18 -5.94
CA SER A 202 32.46 -11.56 -6.06
C SER A 202 33.80 -11.68 -6.79
N ASN A 203 34.19 -10.64 -7.58
CA ASN A 203 35.47 -10.61 -8.29
C ASN A 203 36.64 -10.04 -7.46
N VAL A 204 36.38 -9.48 -6.27
CA VAL A 204 37.43 -8.87 -5.42
C VAL A 204 37.96 -9.82 -4.36
N GLU A 205 37.26 -10.90 -4.03
CA GLU A 205 37.68 -11.89 -3.03
C GLU A 205 38.61 -13.02 -3.57
N HIS A 206 39.01 -12.96 -4.83
CA HIS A 206 39.85 -13.99 -5.47
C HIS A 206 41.17 -13.44 -6.05
N VAL A 207 41.79 -12.42 -5.44
CA VAL A 207 43.14 -11.97 -5.77
C VAL A 207 44.06 -12.02 -4.54
#